data_a78993983356301f95991f64260f05f6
#
_entry.id   a78993983356301f95991f64260f05f6
#
_cell.length_a   1.000
_cell.length_b   1.000
_cell.length_c   1.000
_cell.angle_alpha   90.00
_cell.angle_beta   90.00
_cell.angle_gamma   90.00
#
_symmetry.space_group_name_H-M   'P 1'
#
loop_
_entity.id
_entity.type
_entity.pdbx_description
1 polymer ?
#
loop_
_entity_poly.entity_id
_entity_poly.type
_entity_poly.pdbx_seq_one_letter_code
_entity_poly.pdbx_strand_id
1 'polypeptide(L)'
;MLAGVAHAQTSSPIITAADMPAANDSLRLSQAATLPASAPPLTRNGANQTWNYAGLVPASQRVERYFDLSTVTDFTLQFTFNNPLSATNRATLVAPRSLPLPAGTTFPVPITNPLEFVNGSSADFRSVGYGATLNGTTLPVTYASRAQQDVIYRFPLSFGSAADVSNSLLTTPAIVASTGFFSQKRQRTTQPDAWGTLTTPFGTFQTVRVVATLLDHDSLSIGGAPGQGLDLPLVRQYKWLANGVHVPVLTITTTTAAGQEVVTGAEYRDSYRRVVPLATRGAAGVEFGTAPNPSAVGTELRLLVPAGTGPLTVQATDLVGRRVFSRAFSSSAGGVLTLEAAAFGAYRGMLLLAVQTAQGTSTRRVVRE
;
A
#
# COMPACT_ATOMS: atom_id res chain seq x y z
N MET A 1 30.52 34.36 7.00
CA MET A 1 29.30 33.61 6.65
C MET A 1 28.96 33.96 5.21
N LEU A 2 29.24 33.05 4.29
CA LEU A 2 28.80 33.17 2.88
C LEU A 2 27.37 32.63 2.83
N ALA A 3 26.40 33.53 2.66
CA ALA A 3 25.03 33.13 2.33
C ALA A 3 25.06 32.59 0.89
N GLY A 4 24.91 31.28 0.74
CA GLY A 4 24.70 30.65 -0.54
C GLY A 4 23.38 31.17 -1.14
N VAL A 5 23.48 31.93 -2.23
CA VAL A 5 22.33 32.33 -3.03
C VAL A 5 21.79 31.08 -3.68
N ALA A 6 20.65 30.60 -3.20
CA ALA A 6 19.90 29.54 -3.86
C ALA A 6 19.44 30.13 -5.21
N HIS A 7 20.10 29.77 -6.30
CA HIS A 7 19.60 30.06 -7.64
C HIS A 7 18.28 29.31 -7.83
N ALA A 8 17.16 30.01 -7.80
CA ALA A 8 15.90 29.50 -8.22
C ALA A 8 16.03 29.02 -9.67
N GLN A 9 15.77 27.75 -9.94
CA GLN A 9 15.77 27.20 -11.29
C GLN A 9 14.70 27.94 -12.10
N THR A 10 15.08 28.54 -13.21
CA THR A 10 14.18 29.34 -14.04
C THR A 10 13.34 28.51 -14.99
N SER A 11 13.53 27.19 -15.04
CA SER A 11 12.85 26.24 -15.92
C SER A 11 12.49 24.95 -15.20
N SER A 12 11.45 24.29 -15.70
CA SER A 12 11.04 22.96 -15.22
C SER A 12 12.18 21.95 -15.35
N PRO A 13 12.37 21.06 -14.38
CA PRO A 13 13.18 19.87 -14.59
C PRO A 13 12.70 19.07 -15.81
N ILE A 14 13.64 18.47 -16.51
CA ILE A 14 13.35 17.52 -17.60
C ILE A 14 13.65 16.13 -17.05
N ILE A 15 12.63 15.31 -16.98
CA ILE A 15 12.73 13.91 -16.56
C ILE A 15 12.98 13.04 -17.79
N THR A 16 13.92 12.14 -17.67
CA THR A 16 14.35 11.22 -18.72
C THR A 16 14.37 9.78 -18.21
N ALA A 17 14.73 8.85 -19.07
CA ALA A 17 14.93 7.46 -18.68
C ALA A 17 16.00 7.28 -17.58
N ALA A 18 16.99 8.17 -17.51
CA ALA A 18 18.04 8.11 -16.49
C ALA A 18 17.54 8.45 -15.08
N ASP A 19 16.35 9.05 -14.97
CA ASP A 19 15.73 9.39 -13.70
C ASP A 19 14.77 8.30 -13.20
N MET A 20 14.64 7.22 -13.97
CA MET A 20 13.81 6.05 -13.62
C MET A 20 14.63 5.00 -12.88
N PRO A 21 13.97 4.03 -12.22
CA PRO A 21 14.66 2.95 -11.54
C PRO A 21 15.65 2.20 -12.42
N ALA A 22 16.77 1.82 -11.86
CA ALA A 22 17.81 1.02 -12.47
C ALA A 22 17.99 -0.32 -11.75
N ALA A 23 18.67 -1.27 -12.41
CA ALA A 23 19.00 -2.55 -11.78
C ALA A 23 19.83 -2.34 -10.52
N ASN A 24 19.51 -3.08 -9.46
CA ASN A 24 20.08 -3.02 -8.12
C ASN A 24 19.68 -1.81 -7.28
N ASP A 25 18.74 -0.98 -7.76
CA ASP A 25 18.15 0.05 -6.93
C ASP A 25 17.44 -0.56 -5.70
N SER A 26 17.69 0.07 -4.57
CA SER A 26 17.07 -0.25 -3.28
C SER A 26 16.57 1.05 -2.65
N LEU A 27 15.32 1.39 -2.91
CA LEU A 27 14.75 2.71 -2.65
C LEU A 27 13.77 2.62 -1.49
N ARG A 28 14.07 3.31 -0.40
CA ARG A 28 13.20 3.30 0.78
C ARG A 28 12.09 4.33 0.61
N LEU A 29 10.88 3.90 0.88
CA LEU A 29 9.66 4.71 0.84
C LEU A 29 8.96 4.66 2.18
N SER A 30 8.48 5.81 2.62
CA SER A 30 7.64 5.95 3.82
C SER A 30 6.20 6.23 3.43
N GLN A 31 5.29 5.45 3.99
CA GLN A 31 3.85 5.73 3.92
C GLN A 31 3.50 6.68 5.07
N ALA A 32 2.94 7.85 4.76
CA ALA A 32 2.49 8.78 5.78
C ALA A 32 1.17 8.33 6.41
N ALA A 33 1.00 8.61 7.70
CA ALA A 33 -0.25 8.34 8.41
C ALA A 33 -1.40 9.20 7.89
N THR A 34 -1.14 10.49 7.71
CA THR A 34 -2.09 11.50 7.18
C THR A 34 -1.30 12.61 6.51
N LEU A 35 -1.98 13.42 5.70
CA LEU A 35 -1.39 14.69 5.27
C LEU A 35 -1.38 15.70 6.43
N PRO A 36 -0.33 16.53 6.55
CA PRO A 36 -0.32 17.65 7.52
C PRO A 36 -1.50 18.61 7.27
N ALA A 37 -2.03 19.20 8.31
CA ALA A 37 -3.09 20.22 8.18
C ALA A 37 -2.64 21.44 7.35
N SER A 38 -1.33 21.70 7.31
CA SER A 38 -0.69 22.74 6.48
C SER A 38 -0.36 22.29 5.07
N ALA A 39 -0.77 21.09 4.66
CA ALA A 39 -0.47 20.57 3.32
C ALA A 39 -1.04 21.49 2.23
N PRO A 40 -0.26 21.84 1.20
CA PRO A 40 -0.76 22.61 0.09
C PRO A 40 -1.91 21.88 -0.62
N PRO A 41 -2.93 22.60 -1.11
CA PRO A 41 -4.02 21.96 -1.84
C PRO A 41 -3.52 21.32 -3.13
N LEU A 42 -4.03 20.14 -3.47
CA LEU A 42 -3.66 19.39 -4.67
C LEU A 42 -4.05 20.14 -5.96
N THR A 43 -5.02 21.05 -5.88
CA THR A 43 -5.46 21.93 -6.98
C THR A 43 -4.43 22.98 -7.36
N ARG A 44 -3.39 23.21 -6.53
CA ARG A 44 -2.33 24.17 -6.85
C ARG A 44 -1.48 23.60 -7.99
N ASN A 45 -1.52 24.23 -9.16
CA ASN A 45 -0.80 23.83 -10.38
C ASN A 45 -0.03 24.99 -11.00
N GLY A 46 0.64 24.75 -12.13
CA GLY A 46 1.38 25.76 -12.89
C GLY A 46 2.86 25.83 -12.52
N ALA A 47 3.52 26.88 -13.02
CA ALA A 47 4.95 27.09 -12.89
C ALA A 47 5.35 27.63 -11.50
N ASN A 48 6.62 27.40 -11.12
CA ASN A 48 7.26 27.98 -9.93
C ASN A 48 6.49 27.77 -8.61
N GLN A 49 5.92 26.59 -8.43
CA GLN A 49 5.20 26.26 -7.21
C GLN A 49 6.15 25.98 -6.05
N THR A 50 5.63 26.16 -4.84
CA THR A 50 6.30 25.73 -3.61
C THR A 50 5.35 24.84 -2.83
N TRP A 51 5.78 23.61 -2.58
CA TRP A 51 5.05 22.62 -1.80
C TRP A 51 5.85 22.23 -0.56
N ASN A 52 5.27 22.47 0.61
CA ASN A 52 5.89 22.09 1.87
C ASN A 52 5.13 20.91 2.50
N TYR A 53 5.73 19.75 2.41
CA TYR A 53 5.28 18.50 3.03
C TYR A 53 6.29 17.98 4.07
N ALA A 54 7.16 18.86 4.60
CA ALA A 54 8.15 18.48 5.62
C ALA A 54 7.53 17.89 6.90
N GLY A 55 6.26 18.21 7.16
CA GLY A 55 5.49 17.68 8.30
C GLY A 55 4.91 16.28 8.10
N LEU A 56 5.23 15.55 7.02
CA LEU A 56 4.79 14.16 6.87
C LEU A 56 5.42 13.26 7.94
N VAL A 57 4.58 12.46 8.61
CA VAL A 57 5.00 11.52 9.66
C VAL A 57 4.87 10.10 9.12
N PRO A 58 5.95 9.29 9.12
CA PRO A 58 5.90 7.93 8.61
C PRO A 58 5.11 7.01 9.55
N ALA A 59 4.11 6.32 9.01
CA ALA A 59 3.38 5.24 9.70
C ALA A 59 4.04 3.87 9.45
N SER A 60 4.59 3.69 8.26
CA SER A 60 5.31 2.48 7.87
C SER A 60 6.38 2.79 6.84
N GLN A 61 7.33 1.88 6.66
CA GLN A 61 8.33 1.96 5.61
C GLN A 61 8.39 0.66 4.83
N ARG A 62 8.65 0.77 3.54
CA ARG A 62 8.99 -0.35 2.66
C ARG A 62 10.24 -0.02 1.85
N VAL A 63 10.87 -1.06 1.32
CA VAL A 63 11.97 -0.91 0.37
C VAL A 63 11.51 -1.41 -0.97
N GLU A 64 11.48 -0.54 -1.95
CA GLU A 64 11.25 -0.90 -3.34
C GLU A 64 12.59 -1.31 -3.96
N ARG A 65 12.62 -2.48 -4.57
CA ARG A 65 13.83 -3.05 -5.15
C ARG A 65 13.60 -3.34 -6.62
N TYR A 66 14.61 -3.03 -7.40
CA TYR A 66 14.63 -3.33 -8.82
C TYR A 66 15.85 -4.21 -9.12
N PHE A 67 15.63 -5.30 -9.80
CA PHE A 67 16.67 -6.27 -10.09
C PHE A 67 16.88 -6.38 -11.61
N ASP A 68 18.08 -6.83 -11.98
CA ASP A 68 18.37 -7.26 -13.32
C ASP A 68 17.58 -8.54 -13.63
N LEU A 69 17.19 -8.73 -14.89
CA LEU A 69 16.43 -9.92 -15.33
C LEU A 69 17.18 -11.23 -15.13
N SER A 70 18.53 -11.21 -15.09
CA SER A 70 19.35 -12.40 -14.81
C SER A 70 19.10 -12.99 -13.43
N THR A 71 18.51 -12.22 -12.50
CA THR A 71 18.14 -12.71 -11.16
C THR A 71 16.90 -13.60 -11.16
N VAL A 72 16.10 -13.56 -12.23
CA VAL A 72 14.94 -14.44 -12.40
C VAL A 72 15.40 -15.80 -12.86
N THR A 73 15.23 -16.82 -12.04
CA THR A 73 15.69 -18.20 -12.35
C THR A 73 14.61 -19.08 -12.99
N ASP A 74 13.34 -18.66 -12.89
CA ASP A 74 12.24 -19.42 -13.50
C ASP A 74 12.29 -19.33 -15.03
N PHE A 75 12.33 -20.48 -15.67
CA PHE A 75 12.46 -20.59 -17.13
C PHE A 75 11.28 -19.96 -17.88
N THR A 76 10.06 -20.12 -17.37
CA THR A 76 8.84 -19.61 -18.03
C THR A 76 8.84 -18.08 -18.05
N LEU A 77 9.24 -17.47 -16.93
CA LEU A 77 9.36 -16.01 -16.84
C LEU A 77 10.52 -15.48 -17.69
N GLN A 78 11.66 -16.17 -17.68
CA GLN A 78 12.79 -15.82 -18.54
C GLN A 78 12.41 -15.91 -20.03
N PHE A 79 11.76 -16.99 -20.44
CA PHE A 79 11.32 -17.15 -21.83
C PHE A 79 10.30 -16.09 -22.22
N THR A 80 9.45 -15.65 -21.31
CA THR A 80 8.41 -14.65 -21.60
C THR A 80 8.98 -13.23 -21.65
N PHE A 81 9.81 -12.85 -20.66
CA PHE A 81 10.18 -11.46 -20.43
C PHE A 81 11.63 -11.10 -20.80
N ASN A 82 12.47 -12.10 -21.03
CA ASN A 82 13.88 -11.93 -21.44
C ASN A 82 14.24 -12.58 -22.78
N ASN A 83 13.27 -13.04 -23.54
CA ASN A 83 13.51 -13.68 -24.82
C ASN A 83 13.97 -12.64 -25.86
N PRO A 84 15.20 -12.77 -26.41
CA PRO A 84 15.72 -11.82 -27.39
C PRO A 84 14.96 -11.86 -28.72
N LEU A 85 14.25 -12.96 -29.01
CA LEU A 85 13.45 -13.13 -30.22
C LEU A 85 12.03 -12.55 -30.08
N SER A 86 11.60 -12.17 -28.87
CA SER A 86 10.29 -11.57 -28.59
C SER A 86 10.44 -10.14 -28.08
N ALA A 87 10.28 -9.17 -28.96
CA ALA A 87 10.32 -7.76 -28.58
C ALA A 87 9.08 -7.30 -27.81
N THR A 88 7.98 -8.05 -27.87
CA THR A 88 6.68 -7.62 -27.32
C THR A 88 6.71 -7.50 -25.80
N ASN A 89 7.15 -8.57 -25.11
CA ASN A 89 7.14 -8.60 -23.64
C ASN A 89 8.51 -8.37 -23.02
N ARG A 90 9.49 -7.90 -23.81
CA ARG A 90 10.86 -7.75 -23.32
C ARG A 90 10.91 -6.71 -22.21
N ALA A 91 11.32 -7.15 -21.03
CA ALA A 91 11.60 -6.30 -19.89
C ALA A 91 13.08 -5.86 -19.86
N THR A 92 13.39 -4.88 -19.04
CA THR A 92 14.75 -4.46 -18.68
C THR A 92 15.00 -4.62 -17.18
N LEU A 93 13.94 -4.62 -16.38
CA LEU A 93 13.96 -4.69 -14.92
C LEU A 93 12.85 -5.60 -14.42
N VAL A 94 13.07 -6.14 -13.23
CA VAL A 94 12.05 -6.87 -12.46
C VAL A 94 11.99 -6.33 -11.03
N ALA A 95 10.77 -6.21 -10.49
CA ALA A 95 10.54 -5.76 -9.13
C ALA A 95 9.54 -6.67 -8.40
N PRO A 96 9.79 -7.05 -7.13
CA PRO A 96 8.78 -7.70 -6.30
C PRO A 96 7.58 -6.76 -6.12
N ARG A 97 6.46 -7.10 -6.71
CA ARG A 97 5.26 -6.29 -6.67
C ARG A 97 4.01 -7.14 -6.87
N SER A 98 2.99 -6.91 -6.04
CA SER A 98 1.72 -7.62 -6.14
C SER A 98 1.05 -7.43 -7.48
N LEU A 99 0.29 -8.43 -7.90
CA LEU A 99 -0.60 -8.30 -9.06
C LEU A 99 -1.61 -7.16 -8.82
N PRO A 100 -2.02 -6.44 -9.87
CA PRO A 100 -2.95 -5.32 -9.75
C PRO A 100 -4.40 -5.80 -9.61
N LEU A 101 -4.67 -6.62 -8.60
CA LEU A 101 -5.99 -7.17 -8.32
C LEU A 101 -6.84 -6.18 -7.51
N PRO A 102 -8.17 -6.17 -7.69
CA PRO A 102 -9.07 -5.39 -6.85
C PRO A 102 -8.85 -5.66 -5.36
N ALA A 103 -8.96 -4.63 -4.52
CA ALA A 103 -8.83 -4.80 -3.08
C ALA A 103 -9.88 -5.78 -2.53
N GLY A 104 -9.45 -6.68 -1.65
CA GLY A 104 -10.33 -7.71 -1.08
C GLY A 104 -10.53 -8.94 -1.96
N THR A 105 -9.92 -9.01 -3.15
CA THR A 105 -9.94 -10.22 -3.98
C THR A 105 -9.22 -11.35 -3.26
N THR A 106 -9.93 -12.46 -3.05
CA THR A 106 -9.36 -13.72 -2.53
C THR A 106 -9.43 -14.78 -3.61
N PHE A 107 -8.29 -15.42 -3.88
CA PHE A 107 -8.25 -16.59 -4.76
C PHE A 107 -8.36 -17.86 -3.93
N PRO A 108 -8.98 -18.93 -4.48
CA PRO A 108 -9.07 -20.22 -3.79
C PRO A 108 -7.71 -20.89 -3.59
N VAL A 109 -6.68 -20.41 -4.28
CA VAL A 109 -5.30 -20.89 -4.19
C VAL A 109 -4.36 -19.73 -3.91
N PRO A 110 -3.28 -19.95 -3.14
CA PRO A 110 -2.34 -18.89 -2.80
C PRO A 110 -1.58 -18.41 -4.03
N ILE A 111 -1.46 -17.08 -4.15
CA ILE A 111 -0.57 -16.42 -5.10
C ILE A 111 0.70 -16.05 -4.35
N THR A 112 1.83 -16.58 -4.78
CA THR A 112 3.14 -16.35 -4.15
C THR A 112 4.15 -15.80 -5.15
N ASN A 113 5.23 -15.20 -4.63
CA ASN A 113 6.34 -14.66 -5.42
C ASN A 113 5.91 -13.72 -6.57
N PRO A 114 5.00 -12.74 -6.32
CA PRO A 114 4.58 -11.86 -7.39
C PRO A 114 5.72 -10.91 -7.79
N LEU A 115 5.92 -10.79 -9.10
CA LEU A 115 6.93 -9.95 -9.74
C LEU A 115 6.26 -9.09 -10.80
N GLU A 116 6.65 -7.82 -10.89
CA GLU A 116 6.35 -6.96 -12.03
C GLU A 116 7.56 -6.88 -12.94
N PHE A 117 7.35 -7.01 -14.24
CA PHE A 117 8.34 -6.85 -15.28
C PHE A 117 8.15 -5.50 -15.96
N VAL A 118 9.21 -4.72 -16.03
CA VAL A 118 9.19 -3.35 -16.50
C VAL A 118 10.17 -3.20 -17.67
N ASN A 119 9.80 -2.43 -18.68
CA ASN A 119 10.70 -1.99 -19.73
C ASN A 119 10.98 -0.50 -19.57
N GLY A 120 12.25 -0.16 -19.36
CA GLY A 120 12.78 1.20 -19.41
C GLY A 120 13.52 1.41 -20.72
N SER A 121 13.15 2.43 -21.47
CA SER A 121 13.78 2.84 -22.71
C SER A 121 13.97 4.34 -22.75
N SER A 122 14.75 4.86 -23.71
CA SER A 122 14.86 6.31 -23.90
C SER A 122 13.55 6.99 -24.28
N ALA A 123 12.55 6.22 -24.73
CA ALA A 123 11.26 6.75 -25.15
C ALA A 123 10.21 6.68 -24.03
N ASP A 124 10.26 5.65 -23.18
CA ASP A 124 9.23 5.44 -22.16
C ASP A 124 9.67 4.47 -21.05
N PHE A 125 8.88 4.49 -19.97
CA PHE A 125 8.91 3.55 -18.86
C PHE A 125 7.53 2.91 -18.74
N ARG A 126 7.45 1.58 -18.89
CA ARG A 126 6.18 0.84 -18.96
C ARG A 126 6.22 -0.49 -18.22
N SER A 127 5.08 -0.92 -17.71
CA SER A 127 4.87 -2.29 -17.27
C SER A 127 4.65 -3.18 -18.51
N VAL A 128 5.34 -4.32 -18.58
CA VAL A 128 5.21 -5.27 -19.69
C VAL A 128 4.54 -6.57 -19.26
N GLY A 129 4.29 -6.73 -17.96
CA GLY A 129 3.55 -7.86 -17.39
C GLY A 129 3.97 -8.21 -15.99
N TYR A 130 3.44 -9.32 -15.52
CA TYR A 130 3.66 -9.83 -14.17
C TYR A 130 4.01 -11.32 -14.24
N GLY A 131 4.68 -11.79 -13.20
CA GLY A 131 4.86 -13.22 -12.93
C GLY A 131 4.40 -13.54 -11.54
N ALA A 132 3.80 -14.70 -11.33
CA ALA A 132 3.44 -15.17 -10.01
C ALA A 132 3.38 -16.69 -9.97
N THR A 133 3.51 -17.28 -8.80
CA THR A 133 3.33 -18.71 -8.60
C THR A 133 1.94 -18.97 -8.06
N LEU A 134 1.15 -19.73 -8.79
CA LEU A 134 -0.20 -20.15 -8.45
C LEU A 134 -0.20 -21.66 -8.22
N ASN A 135 -0.49 -22.10 -7.00
CA ASN A 135 -0.48 -23.52 -6.62
C ASN A 135 0.80 -24.26 -7.06
N GLY A 136 1.97 -23.65 -6.86
CA GLY A 136 3.27 -24.22 -7.23
C GLY A 136 3.66 -24.09 -8.71
N THR A 137 2.79 -23.57 -9.57
CA THR A 137 3.05 -23.34 -10.97
C THR A 137 3.33 -21.86 -11.24
N THR A 138 4.47 -21.54 -11.79
CA THR A 138 4.81 -20.16 -12.18
C THR A 138 4.13 -19.80 -13.50
N LEU A 139 3.44 -18.66 -13.50
CA LEU A 139 2.66 -18.17 -14.62
C LEU A 139 3.05 -16.73 -14.97
N PRO A 140 3.33 -16.44 -16.24
CA PRO A 140 3.41 -15.08 -16.73
C PRO A 140 2.00 -14.52 -16.99
N VAL A 141 1.74 -13.29 -16.58
CA VAL A 141 0.52 -12.52 -16.88
C VAL A 141 0.93 -11.35 -17.74
N THR A 142 0.60 -11.40 -19.02
CA THR A 142 1.06 -10.42 -20.00
C THR A 142 -0.08 -9.50 -20.45
N TYR A 143 0.30 -8.36 -21.00
CA TYR A 143 -0.65 -7.52 -21.72
C TYR A 143 -1.01 -8.16 -23.07
N ALA A 144 -2.21 -7.89 -23.55
CA ALA A 144 -2.75 -8.48 -24.78
C ALA A 144 -1.91 -8.16 -26.03
N SER A 145 -1.22 -7.02 -26.05
CA SER A 145 -0.27 -6.64 -27.09
C SER A 145 0.72 -5.57 -26.59
N ARG A 146 1.79 -5.31 -27.35
CA ARG A 146 2.72 -4.21 -27.05
C ARG A 146 2.02 -2.84 -26.98
N ALA A 147 1.04 -2.61 -27.82
CA ALA A 147 0.27 -1.36 -27.83
C ALA A 147 -0.65 -1.22 -26.61
N GLN A 148 -0.96 -2.34 -25.96
CA GLN A 148 -1.82 -2.41 -24.78
C GLN A 148 -1.03 -2.64 -23.47
N GLN A 149 0.26 -2.38 -23.46
CA GLN A 149 1.06 -2.31 -22.25
C GLN A 149 0.80 -1.01 -21.49
N ASP A 150 0.93 -1.02 -20.16
CA ASP A 150 0.69 0.17 -19.33
C ASP A 150 1.93 1.10 -19.38
N VAL A 151 1.88 2.14 -20.22
CA VAL A 151 2.92 3.16 -20.30
C VAL A 151 2.73 4.15 -19.14
N ILE A 152 3.70 4.14 -18.23
CA ILE A 152 3.68 4.96 -17.01
C ILE A 152 4.17 6.37 -17.30
N TYR A 153 5.27 6.48 -18.05
CA TYR A 153 5.86 7.75 -18.47
C TYR A 153 6.38 7.68 -19.90
N ARG A 154 6.25 8.76 -20.66
CA ARG A 154 6.99 9.00 -21.92
C ARG A 154 8.03 10.07 -21.73
N PHE A 155 9.14 9.96 -22.41
CA PHE A 155 10.29 10.84 -22.29
C PHE A 155 10.58 11.60 -23.60
N PRO A 156 11.17 12.80 -23.49
CA PRO A 156 11.40 13.58 -22.27
C PRO A 156 10.09 14.11 -21.68
N LEU A 157 10.01 14.22 -20.33
CA LEU A 157 8.83 14.69 -19.63
C LEU A 157 9.19 15.94 -18.81
N SER A 158 8.44 17.03 -19.03
CA SER A 158 8.61 18.29 -18.32
C SER A 158 7.27 19.02 -18.22
N PHE A 159 7.21 20.08 -17.42
CA PHE A 159 6.03 20.96 -17.42
C PHE A 159 5.82 21.55 -18.82
N GLY A 160 4.60 21.47 -19.32
CA GLY A 160 4.25 21.87 -20.69
C GLY A 160 4.28 20.71 -21.71
N SER A 161 4.77 19.53 -21.34
CA SER A 161 4.56 18.33 -22.15
C SER A 161 3.06 18.03 -22.28
N ALA A 162 2.64 17.60 -23.47
CA ALA A 162 1.25 17.18 -23.70
C ALA A 162 0.86 16.01 -22.80
N ALA A 163 -0.44 15.91 -22.50
CA ALA A 163 -0.99 14.73 -21.84
C ALA A 163 -0.74 13.48 -22.69
N ASP A 164 -0.26 12.42 -22.07
CA ASP A 164 -0.15 11.10 -22.68
C ASP A 164 -1.30 10.20 -22.22
N VAL A 165 -1.86 9.42 -23.14
CA VAL A 165 -2.92 8.44 -22.85
C VAL A 165 -2.41 7.06 -23.20
N SER A 166 -2.41 6.18 -22.21
CA SER A 166 -2.11 4.75 -22.35
C SER A 166 -3.37 3.93 -22.08
N ASN A 167 -3.74 3.07 -23.03
CA ASN A 167 -4.83 2.11 -22.85
C ASN A 167 -4.25 0.72 -22.77
N SER A 168 -4.29 0.13 -21.57
CA SER A 168 -3.69 -1.18 -21.32
C SER A 168 -4.75 -2.25 -21.10
N LEU A 169 -4.40 -3.50 -21.45
CA LEU A 169 -5.23 -4.68 -21.22
C LEU A 169 -4.34 -5.81 -20.71
N LEU A 170 -4.36 -6.02 -19.41
CA LEU A 170 -3.72 -7.14 -18.75
C LEU A 170 -4.72 -8.30 -18.63
N THR A 171 -4.31 -9.52 -18.95
CA THR A 171 -5.19 -10.69 -18.91
C THR A 171 -4.48 -11.92 -18.36
N THR A 172 -5.23 -12.73 -17.61
CA THR A 172 -4.77 -14.05 -17.19
C THR A 172 -4.51 -14.93 -18.41
N PRO A 173 -3.41 -15.71 -18.45
CA PRO A 173 -3.14 -16.66 -19.52
C PRO A 173 -4.27 -17.67 -19.68
N ALA A 174 -4.60 -18.02 -20.93
CA ALA A 174 -5.70 -18.94 -21.26
C ALA A 174 -5.58 -20.30 -20.57
N ILE A 175 -4.35 -20.77 -20.34
CA ILE A 175 -4.08 -22.08 -19.72
C ILE A 175 -4.62 -22.21 -18.29
N VAL A 176 -4.80 -21.10 -17.58
CA VAL A 176 -5.32 -21.09 -16.20
C VAL A 176 -6.67 -20.38 -16.08
N ALA A 177 -7.24 -19.91 -17.17
CA ALA A 177 -8.49 -19.15 -17.16
C ALA A 177 -9.68 -19.96 -16.63
N SER A 178 -9.65 -21.29 -16.74
CA SER A 178 -10.67 -22.18 -16.16
C SER A 178 -10.61 -22.27 -14.63
N THR A 179 -9.43 -22.04 -14.03
CA THR A 179 -9.26 -22.04 -12.58
C THR A 179 -9.58 -20.67 -12.00
N GLY A 180 -9.19 -19.61 -12.70
CA GLY A 180 -9.46 -18.24 -12.34
C GLY A 180 -9.06 -17.31 -13.48
N PHE A 181 -9.93 -16.40 -13.81
CA PHE A 181 -9.68 -15.38 -14.83
C PHE A 181 -9.71 -14.00 -14.20
N PHE A 182 -8.72 -13.21 -14.56
CA PHE A 182 -8.66 -11.79 -14.25
C PHE A 182 -8.26 -11.03 -15.51
N SER A 183 -8.94 -9.95 -15.80
CA SER A 183 -8.49 -8.96 -16.76
C SER A 183 -8.68 -7.55 -16.22
N GLN A 184 -7.73 -6.69 -16.49
CA GLN A 184 -7.78 -5.27 -16.18
C GLN A 184 -7.63 -4.48 -17.46
N LYS A 185 -8.66 -3.69 -17.79
CA LYS A 185 -8.57 -2.61 -18.76
C LYS A 185 -8.29 -1.34 -18.00
N ARG A 186 -7.15 -0.70 -18.27
CA ARG A 186 -6.80 0.58 -17.66
C ARG A 186 -6.63 1.64 -18.74
N GLN A 187 -7.29 2.77 -18.56
CA GLN A 187 -6.91 4.01 -19.21
C GLN A 187 -6.12 4.86 -18.23
N ARG A 188 -4.86 5.10 -18.54
CA ARG A 188 -3.98 6.00 -17.80
C ARG A 188 -3.82 7.28 -18.61
N THR A 189 -4.17 8.43 -18.01
CA THR A 189 -3.81 9.74 -18.54
C THR A 189 -2.73 10.33 -17.66
N THR A 190 -1.56 10.61 -18.23
CA THR A 190 -0.39 11.17 -17.54
C THR A 190 -0.19 12.62 -17.98
N GLN A 191 -0.39 13.58 -17.08
CA GLN A 191 -0.31 15.02 -17.36
C GLN A 191 0.69 15.70 -16.43
N PRO A 192 1.81 16.24 -16.94
CA PRO A 192 2.64 17.19 -16.20
C PRO A 192 1.87 18.52 -16.05
N ASP A 193 1.48 18.85 -14.83
CA ASP A 193 0.58 19.98 -14.57
C ASP A 193 1.22 21.12 -13.78
N ALA A 194 2.38 20.87 -13.16
CA ALA A 194 3.09 21.88 -12.38
C ALA A 194 4.58 21.56 -12.26
N TRP A 195 5.37 22.56 -11.88
CA TRP A 195 6.76 22.39 -11.48
C TRP A 195 7.15 23.39 -10.40
N GLY A 196 8.18 23.07 -9.62
CA GLY A 196 8.71 23.95 -8.59
C GLY A 196 9.42 23.21 -7.48
N THR A 197 9.52 23.83 -6.33
CA THR A 197 10.25 23.33 -5.18
C THR A 197 9.32 22.50 -4.28
N LEU A 198 9.69 21.24 -4.05
CA LEU A 198 9.05 20.35 -3.10
C LEU A 198 9.96 20.11 -1.90
N THR A 199 9.44 20.30 -0.68
CA THR A 199 10.11 19.91 0.57
C THR A 199 9.36 18.75 1.23
N THR A 200 10.07 17.68 1.54
CA THR A 200 9.58 16.50 2.28
C THR A 200 10.51 16.23 3.47
N PRO A 201 10.21 15.29 4.39
CA PRO A 201 11.15 14.89 5.43
C PRO A 201 12.47 14.33 4.90
N PHE A 202 12.52 13.89 3.64
CA PHE A 202 13.73 13.37 2.99
C PHE A 202 14.64 14.49 2.45
N GLY A 203 14.08 15.64 2.10
CA GLY A 203 14.84 16.78 1.58
C GLY A 203 14.00 17.74 0.75
N THR A 204 14.70 18.68 0.10
CA THR A 204 14.11 19.68 -0.79
C THR A 204 14.61 19.44 -2.21
N PHE A 205 13.69 19.43 -3.17
CA PHE A 205 13.95 19.04 -4.55
C PHE A 205 13.28 20.02 -5.53
N GLN A 206 13.93 20.24 -6.66
CA GLN A 206 13.25 20.80 -7.82
C GLN A 206 12.51 19.64 -8.52
N THR A 207 11.22 19.81 -8.73
CA THR A 207 10.36 18.73 -9.21
C THR A 207 9.45 19.18 -10.35
N VAL A 208 9.10 18.24 -11.20
CA VAL A 208 7.90 18.33 -12.03
C VAL A 208 6.81 17.48 -11.38
N ARG A 209 5.60 18.04 -11.23
CA ARG A 209 4.45 17.30 -10.78
C ARG A 209 3.70 16.71 -11.96
N VAL A 210 3.44 15.42 -11.87
CA VAL A 210 2.67 14.65 -12.85
C VAL A 210 1.40 14.15 -12.20
N VAL A 211 0.25 14.40 -12.80
CA VAL A 211 -1.02 13.82 -12.40
C VAL A 211 -1.33 12.64 -13.30
N ALA A 212 -1.31 11.43 -12.73
CA ALA A 212 -1.75 10.23 -13.42
C ALA A 212 -3.20 9.92 -13.02
N THR A 213 -4.13 10.03 -13.96
CA THR A 213 -5.54 9.66 -13.78
C THR A 213 -5.74 8.24 -14.30
N LEU A 214 -6.29 7.37 -13.47
CA LEU A 214 -6.51 5.96 -13.76
C LEU A 214 -8.00 5.67 -13.77
N LEU A 215 -8.47 5.09 -14.87
CA LEU A 215 -9.82 4.53 -15.04
C LEU A 215 -9.65 3.04 -15.31
N ASP A 216 -10.05 2.23 -14.35
CA ASP A 216 -9.90 0.78 -14.40
C ASP A 216 -11.24 0.10 -14.52
N HIS A 217 -11.33 -0.85 -15.45
CA HIS A 217 -12.42 -1.81 -15.56
C HIS A 217 -11.83 -3.20 -15.40
N ASP A 218 -12.15 -3.83 -14.28
CA ASP A 218 -11.66 -5.17 -13.95
C ASP A 218 -12.74 -6.20 -14.22
N SER A 219 -12.33 -7.38 -14.68
CA SER A 219 -13.22 -8.53 -14.80
C SER A 219 -12.60 -9.70 -14.06
N LEU A 220 -13.37 -10.36 -13.22
CA LEU A 220 -12.95 -11.47 -12.40
C LEU A 220 -13.92 -12.65 -12.56
N SER A 221 -13.37 -13.86 -12.72
CA SER A 221 -14.11 -15.11 -12.67
C SER A 221 -13.32 -16.14 -11.86
N ILE A 222 -13.98 -16.87 -10.99
CA ILE A 222 -13.37 -17.90 -10.16
C ILE A 222 -14.15 -19.20 -10.32
N GLY A 223 -13.44 -20.32 -10.52
CA GLY A 223 -14.04 -21.66 -10.58
C GLY A 223 -15.01 -21.88 -11.74
N GLY A 224 -14.79 -21.21 -12.90
CA GLY A 224 -15.64 -21.35 -14.08
C GLY A 224 -16.97 -20.59 -13.99
N ALA A 225 -17.20 -19.80 -12.93
CA ALA A 225 -18.36 -18.91 -12.87
C ALA A 225 -18.28 -17.84 -13.96
N PRO A 226 -19.43 -17.30 -14.45
CA PRO A 226 -19.42 -16.18 -15.38
C PRO A 226 -18.61 -15.01 -14.83
N GLY A 227 -17.73 -14.43 -15.66
CA GLY A 227 -16.93 -13.27 -15.27
C GLY A 227 -17.85 -12.07 -14.97
N GLN A 228 -17.56 -11.39 -13.87
CA GLN A 228 -18.21 -10.13 -13.52
C GLN A 228 -17.27 -8.98 -13.81
N GLY A 229 -17.72 -8.01 -14.58
CA GLY A 229 -17.03 -6.75 -14.82
C GLY A 229 -17.37 -5.74 -13.72
N LEU A 230 -16.35 -4.99 -13.29
CA LEU A 230 -16.48 -3.95 -12.27
C LEU A 230 -15.71 -2.71 -12.70
N ASP A 231 -16.40 -1.59 -12.81
CA ASP A 231 -15.76 -0.29 -12.94
C ASP A 231 -15.24 0.16 -11.56
N LEU A 232 -13.95 0.41 -11.46
CA LEU A 232 -13.36 0.87 -10.23
C LEU A 232 -13.50 2.40 -10.10
N PRO A 233 -13.56 2.92 -8.86
CA PRO A 233 -13.55 4.36 -8.64
C PRO A 233 -12.34 5.01 -9.31
N LEU A 234 -12.52 6.20 -9.87
CA LEU A 234 -11.45 6.97 -10.48
C LEU A 234 -10.37 7.22 -9.42
N VAL A 235 -9.13 6.90 -9.78
CA VAL A 235 -7.94 7.15 -8.96
C VAL A 235 -7.09 8.22 -9.62
N ARG A 236 -6.60 9.20 -8.83
CA ARG A 236 -5.55 10.11 -9.24
C ARG A 236 -4.31 9.91 -8.38
N GLN A 237 -3.16 9.96 -9.04
CA GLN A 237 -1.86 9.92 -8.40
C GLN A 237 -1.11 11.19 -8.74
N TYR A 238 -0.92 12.05 -7.75
CA TYR A 238 -0.08 13.24 -7.84
C TYR A 238 1.35 12.83 -7.52
N LYS A 239 2.23 12.86 -8.50
CA LYS A 239 3.62 12.39 -8.39
C LYS A 239 4.58 13.51 -8.64
N TRP A 240 5.47 13.79 -7.70
CA TRP A 240 6.55 14.76 -7.86
C TRP A 240 7.83 14.01 -8.23
N LEU A 241 8.30 14.24 -9.45
CA LEU A 241 9.51 13.63 -10.00
C LEU A 241 10.67 14.62 -9.95
N ALA A 242 11.84 14.14 -9.57
CA ALA A 242 13.09 14.89 -9.54
C ALA A 242 14.20 14.10 -10.22
N ASN A 243 15.17 14.82 -10.80
CA ASN A 243 16.31 14.17 -11.45
C ASN A 243 17.12 13.33 -10.43
N GLY A 244 17.53 12.14 -10.84
CA GLY A 244 18.41 11.25 -10.10
C GLY A 244 17.81 10.62 -8.83
N VAL A 245 16.47 10.69 -8.62
CA VAL A 245 15.83 10.11 -7.44
C VAL A 245 15.30 8.69 -7.70
N HIS A 246 15.07 8.33 -8.96
CA HIS A 246 14.65 7.03 -9.49
C HIS A 246 13.23 6.58 -9.12
N VAL A 247 12.57 7.26 -8.20
CA VAL A 247 11.15 7.09 -7.83
C VAL A 247 10.56 8.48 -7.59
N PRO A 248 9.24 8.63 -7.59
CA PRO A 248 8.64 9.89 -7.15
C PRO A 248 9.12 10.28 -5.75
N VAL A 249 9.54 11.55 -5.58
CA VAL A 249 9.90 12.09 -4.25
C VAL A 249 8.70 12.04 -3.31
N LEU A 250 7.50 12.30 -3.87
CA LEU A 250 6.21 12.21 -3.18
C LEU A 250 5.17 11.70 -4.17
N THR A 251 4.32 10.81 -3.71
CA THR A 251 3.10 10.38 -4.39
C THR A 251 1.92 10.55 -3.43
N ILE A 252 0.92 11.32 -3.83
CA ILE A 252 -0.36 11.39 -3.12
C ILE A 252 -1.40 10.74 -4.00
N THR A 253 -2.07 9.72 -3.45
CA THR A 253 -3.14 9.00 -4.14
C THR A 253 -4.48 9.45 -3.62
N THR A 254 -5.41 9.70 -4.53
CA THR A 254 -6.79 10.05 -4.23
C THR A 254 -7.74 9.12 -4.95
N THR A 255 -8.93 8.99 -4.44
CA THR A 255 -10.05 8.31 -5.12
C THR A 255 -11.29 9.19 -5.08
N THR A 256 -12.20 8.99 -6.01
CA THR A 256 -13.49 9.66 -5.99
C THR A 256 -14.48 8.84 -5.16
N ALA A 257 -14.98 9.44 -4.07
CA ALA A 257 -16.00 8.87 -3.21
C ALA A 257 -17.16 9.88 -3.09
N ALA A 258 -18.38 9.45 -3.39
CA ALA A 258 -19.57 10.31 -3.38
C ALA A 258 -19.41 11.65 -4.15
N GLY A 259 -18.71 11.59 -5.30
CA GLY A 259 -18.42 12.78 -6.13
C GLY A 259 -17.33 13.71 -5.61
N GLN A 260 -16.70 13.38 -4.48
CA GLN A 260 -15.60 14.15 -3.91
C GLN A 260 -14.28 13.41 -4.06
N GLU A 261 -13.20 14.16 -4.29
CA GLU A 261 -11.85 13.62 -4.30
C GLU A 261 -11.32 13.48 -2.87
N VAL A 262 -10.98 12.26 -2.46
CA VAL A 262 -10.54 11.93 -1.10
C VAL A 262 -9.13 11.34 -1.16
N VAL A 263 -8.23 11.82 -0.33
CA VAL A 263 -6.86 11.27 -0.20
C VAL A 263 -6.92 9.90 0.46
N THR A 264 -6.38 8.90 -0.22
CA THR A 264 -6.32 7.50 0.25
C THR A 264 -4.92 7.06 0.64
N GLY A 265 -3.89 7.82 0.25
CA GLY A 265 -2.51 7.51 0.61
C GLY A 265 -1.55 8.65 0.28
N ALA A 266 -0.46 8.70 1.02
CA ALA A 266 0.68 9.55 0.73
C ALA A 266 1.96 8.78 1.00
N GLU A 267 2.79 8.62 -0.02
CA GLU A 267 4.05 7.90 0.05
C GLU A 267 5.18 8.80 -0.43
N TYR A 268 6.31 8.79 0.26
CA TYR A 268 7.45 9.64 -0.11
C TYR A 268 8.78 8.90 -0.02
N ARG A 269 9.75 9.31 -0.83
CA ARG A 269 11.14 8.86 -0.76
C ARG A 269 11.69 9.21 0.62
N ASP A 270 12.36 8.26 1.27
CA ASP A 270 12.89 8.48 2.63
C ASP A 270 14.20 7.73 2.87
N SER A 271 14.86 8.07 3.96
CA SER A 271 15.95 7.29 4.57
C SER A 271 15.37 6.31 5.59
N TYR A 272 16.22 5.42 6.12
CA TYR A 272 15.80 4.55 7.22
C TYR A 272 15.36 5.39 8.41
N ARG A 273 14.14 5.15 8.87
CA ARG A 273 13.64 5.66 10.15
C ARG A 273 13.19 4.48 10.99
N ARG A 274 13.50 4.51 12.26
CA ARG A 274 12.85 3.62 13.20
C ARG A 274 11.40 4.06 13.33
N VAL A 275 10.53 3.52 12.48
CA VAL A 275 9.09 3.70 12.65
C VAL A 275 8.75 2.87 13.88
N VAL A 276 8.62 3.55 15.02
CA VAL A 276 7.85 2.98 16.12
C VAL A 276 6.42 3.05 15.66
N PRO A 277 5.72 1.91 15.45
CA PRO A 277 4.28 1.99 15.22
C PRO A 277 3.77 2.92 16.33
N LEU A 278 3.01 3.95 15.98
CA LEU A 278 2.13 4.58 16.93
C LEU A 278 1.25 3.44 17.44
N ALA A 279 1.75 2.73 18.46
CA ALA A 279 0.84 2.17 19.42
C ALA A 279 -0.07 3.36 19.69
N THR A 280 -1.35 3.24 19.34
CA THR A 280 -2.33 4.05 20.03
C THR A 280 -1.82 4.06 21.45
N ARG A 281 -1.30 5.19 21.92
CA ARG A 281 -1.11 5.43 23.34
C ARG A 281 -2.52 5.56 23.92
N GLY A 282 -3.22 4.44 23.97
CA GLY A 282 -3.78 4.07 25.22
C GLY A 282 -2.55 3.91 26.12
N ALA A 283 -2.44 4.72 27.16
CA ALA A 283 -1.40 4.60 28.16
C ALA A 283 -1.20 3.12 28.39
N ALA A 284 0.05 2.65 28.39
CA ALA A 284 0.35 1.21 28.40
C ALA A 284 -0.47 0.59 29.53
N GLY A 285 -1.62 0.02 29.16
CA GLY A 285 -2.51 -0.58 30.13
C GLY A 285 -1.76 -1.75 30.75
N VAL A 286 -2.11 -2.04 31.97
CA VAL A 286 -1.50 -3.13 32.72
C VAL A 286 -1.56 -4.42 31.89
N GLU A 287 -0.42 -5.04 31.65
CA GLU A 287 -0.39 -6.34 30.97
C GLU A 287 -1.08 -7.40 31.85
N PHE A 288 -2.01 -8.13 31.29
CA PHE A 288 -2.77 -9.14 32.00
C PHE A 288 -2.83 -10.46 31.24
N GLY A 289 -2.97 -11.57 31.98
CA GLY A 289 -3.19 -12.90 31.45
C GLY A 289 -4.65 -13.32 31.56
N THR A 290 -5.08 -14.28 30.72
CA THR A 290 -6.41 -14.93 30.80
C THR A 290 -6.25 -16.45 30.74
N ALA A 291 -6.97 -17.17 31.64
CA ALA A 291 -6.96 -18.62 31.66
C ALA A 291 -8.33 -19.18 32.16
N PRO A 292 -8.83 -20.24 31.57
CA PRO A 292 -8.37 -20.91 30.35
C PRO A 292 -8.67 -20.09 29.10
N ASN A 293 -7.85 -20.25 28.07
CA ASN A 293 -8.12 -19.65 26.76
C ASN A 293 -7.56 -20.58 25.66
N PRO A 294 -8.38 -21.31 24.88
CA PRO A 294 -9.85 -21.30 24.89
C PRO A 294 -10.52 -21.74 26.20
N SER A 295 -11.77 -21.30 26.41
CA SER A 295 -12.58 -21.63 27.59
C SER A 295 -13.94 -22.17 27.19
N ALA A 296 -14.39 -23.24 27.80
CA ALA A 296 -15.70 -23.81 27.54
C ALA A 296 -16.82 -22.88 28.02
N VAL A 297 -17.97 -22.87 27.31
CA VAL A 297 -19.18 -22.21 27.80
C VAL A 297 -19.60 -22.84 29.12
N GLY A 298 -20.00 -22.00 30.09
CA GLY A 298 -20.32 -22.45 31.43
C GLY A 298 -19.13 -22.51 32.39
N THR A 299 -17.90 -22.26 31.92
CA THR A 299 -16.73 -22.15 32.81
C THR A 299 -16.39 -20.70 33.14
N GLU A 300 -15.82 -20.48 34.32
CA GLU A 300 -15.26 -19.20 34.72
C GLU A 300 -14.01 -18.85 33.88
N LEU A 301 -13.76 -17.57 33.69
CA LEU A 301 -12.52 -17.05 33.11
C LEU A 301 -11.71 -16.33 34.19
N ARG A 302 -10.46 -16.71 34.36
CA ARG A 302 -9.56 -16.08 35.32
C ARG A 302 -8.71 -15.03 34.63
N LEU A 303 -8.70 -13.84 35.21
CA LEU A 303 -7.89 -12.72 34.79
C LEU A 303 -6.73 -12.55 35.76
N LEU A 304 -5.50 -12.77 35.28
CA LEU A 304 -4.28 -12.56 36.06
C LEU A 304 -3.86 -11.10 35.92
N VAL A 305 -3.88 -10.36 37.02
CA VAL A 305 -3.59 -8.94 37.06
C VAL A 305 -2.37 -8.70 37.96
N PRO A 306 -1.35 -7.91 37.51
CA PRO A 306 -0.18 -7.58 38.33
C PRO A 306 -0.56 -6.88 39.63
N ALA A 307 0.29 -7.04 40.65
CA ALA A 307 0.14 -6.36 41.92
C ALA A 307 0.18 -4.83 41.72
N GLY A 308 -0.61 -4.13 42.50
CA GLY A 308 -0.65 -2.65 42.46
C GLY A 308 -1.42 -2.03 41.29
N THR A 309 -2.19 -2.83 40.51
CA THR A 309 -2.97 -2.33 39.39
C THR A 309 -4.03 -1.28 39.76
N GLY A 310 -4.51 -1.28 41.02
CA GLY A 310 -5.57 -0.38 41.49
C GLY A 310 -6.94 -0.75 40.95
N PRO A 311 -7.91 0.18 41.02
CA PRO A 311 -9.26 -0.03 40.48
C PRO A 311 -9.21 -0.26 38.97
N LEU A 312 -10.02 -1.21 38.48
CA LEU A 312 -10.07 -1.52 37.05
C LEU A 312 -11.49 -1.86 36.58
N THR A 313 -11.72 -1.65 35.29
CA THR A 313 -12.95 -2.07 34.61
C THR A 313 -12.61 -3.11 33.57
N VAL A 314 -13.29 -4.24 33.61
CA VAL A 314 -13.18 -5.31 32.61
C VAL A 314 -14.40 -5.26 31.70
N GLN A 315 -14.17 -5.23 30.40
CA GLN A 315 -15.21 -5.19 29.37
C GLN A 315 -14.91 -6.27 28.31
N ALA A 316 -15.92 -7.02 27.93
CA ALA A 316 -15.83 -7.95 26.81
C ALA A 316 -16.79 -7.54 25.70
N THR A 317 -16.26 -7.48 24.46
CA THR A 317 -17.04 -7.19 23.25
C THR A 317 -16.85 -8.32 22.24
N ASP A 318 -17.86 -8.57 21.43
CA ASP A 318 -17.74 -9.46 20.28
C ASP A 318 -17.04 -8.75 19.10
N LEU A 319 -16.82 -9.48 18.00
CA LEU A 319 -16.12 -8.96 16.83
C LEU A 319 -16.88 -7.86 16.07
N VAL A 320 -18.18 -7.70 16.31
CA VAL A 320 -19.00 -6.63 15.76
C VAL A 320 -19.16 -5.44 16.71
N GLY A 321 -18.41 -5.45 17.84
CA GLY A 321 -18.39 -4.36 18.81
C GLY A 321 -19.53 -4.38 19.84
N ARG A 322 -20.40 -5.41 19.83
CA ARG A 322 -21.48 -5.55 20.81
C ARG A 322 -20.88 -5.94 22.15
N ARG A 323 -21.24 -5.20 23.22
CA ARG A 323 -20.80 -5.48 24.57
C ARG A 323 -21.52 -6.71 25.14
N VAL A 324 -20.74 -7.73 25.49
CA VAL A 324 -21.21 -9.00 26.08
C VAL A 324 -21.17 -8.92 27.60
N PHE A 325 -20.13 -8.26 28.15
CA PHE A 325 -19.89 -8.18 29.59
C PHE A 325 -19.21 -6.85 29.94
N SER A 326 -19.52 -6.31 31.13
CA SER A 326 -18.79 -5.18 31.72
C SER A 326 -18.91 -5.21 33.23
N ARG A 327 -17.77 -5.12 33.95
CA ARG A 327 -17.72 -5.11 35.41
C ARG A 327 -16.56 -4.24 35.89
N ALA A 328 -16.84 -3.40 36.90
CA ALA A 328 -15.83 -2.66 37.63
C ALA A 328 -15.40 -3.41 38.89
N PHE A 329 -14.10 -3.33 39.20
CA PHE A 329 -13.49 -3.84 40.42
C PHE A 329 -12.88 -2.66 41.17
N SER A 330 -13.29 -2.46 42.42
CA SER A 330 -12.95 -1.28 43.21
C SER A 330 -11.49 -1.22 43.66
N SER A 331 -10.84 -2.39 43.83
CA SER A 331 -9.39 -2.50 44.07
C SER A 331 -8.89 -3.85 43.59
N SER A 332 -7.64 -3.88 43.14
CA SER A 332 -6.92 -5.11 42.85
C SER A 332 -5.58 -5.06 43.57
N ALA A 333 -5.42 -5.88 44.59
CA ALA A 333 -4.13 -6.09 45.25
C ALA A 333 -3.14 -6.85 44.34
N GLY A 334 -3.56 -7.16 43.11
CA GLY A 334 -2.92 -8.10 42.20
C GLY A 334 -3.42 -9.53 42.41
N GLY A 335 -3.06 -10.42 41.49
CA GLY A 335 -3.44 -11.83 41.56
C GLY A 335 -4.51 -12.21 40.55
N VAL A 336 -5.43 -13.06 40.92
CA VAL A 336 -6.44 -13.66 40.04
C VAL A 336 -7.80 -13.06 40.33
N LEU A 337 -8.40 -12.41 39.31
CA LEU A 337 -9.81 -12.01 39.33
C LEU A 337 -10.63 -13.04 38.59
N THR A 338 -11.70 -13.53 39.19
CA THR A 338 -12.60 -14.49 38.55
C THR A 338 -13.75 -13.74 37.88
N LEU A 339 -13.94 -14.04 36.60
CA LEU A 339 -15.07 -13.60 35.80
C LEU A 339 -16.01 -14.81 35.69
N GLU A 340 -17.14 -14.73 36.39
CA GLU A 340 -18.12 -15.82 36.49
C GLU A 340 -18.65 -16.22 35.13
N ALA A 341 -18.90 -17.54 34.93
CA ALA A 341 -19.46 -18.06 33.69
C ALA A 341 -20.78 -17.38 33.29
N ALA A 342 -21.62 -17.08 34.26
CA ALA A 342 -22.91 -16.40 34.05
C ALA A 342 -22.78 -15.01 33.43
N ALA A 343 -21.65 -14.32 33.62
CA ALA A 343 -21.39 -13.01 33.05
C ALA A 343 -21.30 -13.02 31.51
N PHE A 344 -20.97 -14.16 30.93
CA PHE A 344 -20.84 -14.33 29.47
C PHE A 344 -22.08 -15.04 28.87
N GLY A 345 -23.01 -15.52 29.71
CA GLY A 345 -24.16 -16.29 29.26
C GLY A 345 -23.79 -17.51 28.40
N ALA A 346 -24.58 -17.75 27.37
CA ALA A 346 -24.32 -18.81 26.39
C ALA A 346 -23.44 -18.37 25.21
N TYR A 347 -22.68 -17.29 25.35
CA TYR A 347 -21.86 -16.75 24.22
C TYR A 347 -20.81 -17.78 23.79
N ARG A 348 -20.74 -18.01 22.47
CA ARG A 348 -19.72 -18.80 21.80
C ARG A 348 -19.02 -17.94 20.75
N GLY A 349 -17.73 -18.15 20.58
CA GLY A 349 -16.92 -17.45 19.62
C GLY A 349 -15.82 -16.58 20.26
N MET A 350 -15.27 -15.68 19.48
CA MET A 350 -14.17 -14.81 19.92
C MET A 350 -14.68 -13.54 20.59
N LEU A 351 -14.11 -13.21 21.73
CA LEU A 351 -14.31 -11.98 22.47
C LEU A 351 -13.02 -11.16 22.52
N LEU A 352 -13.15 -9.85 22.49
CA LEU A 352 -12.11 -8.89 22.86
C LEU A 352 -12.34 -8.48 24.31
N LEU A 353 -11.47 -8.95 25.21
CA LEU A 353 -11.50 -8.60 26.63
C LEU A 353 -10.58 -7.40 26.86
N ALA A 354 -11.14 -6.26 27.23
CA ALA A 354 -10.44 -5.03 27.55
C ALA A 354 -10.39 -4.83 29.05
N VAL A 355 -9.22 -4.53 29.59
CA VAL A 355 -8.99 -4.14 30.97
C VAL A 355 -8.56 -2.68 31.00
N GLN A 356 -9.40 -1.83 31.57
CA GLN A 356 -9.16 -0.39 31.71
C GLN A 356 -8.76 -0.07 33.15
N THR A 357 -7.67 0.65 33.31
CA THR A 357 -7.12 1.11 34.58
C THR A 357 -6.81 2.61 34.50
N ALA A 358 -6.40 3.21 35.61
CA ALA A 358 -5.89 4.59 35.61
C ALA A 358 -4.65 4.79 34.71
N GLN A 359 -3.90 3.71 34.41
CA GLN A 359 -2.70 3.72 33.58
C GLN A 359 -3.03 3.53 32.09
N GLY A 360 -4.24 3.09 31.73
CA GLY A 360 -4.69 2.88 30.36
C GLY A 360 -5.49 1.61 30.15
N THR A 361 -5.68 1.23 28.88
CA THR A 361 -6.49 0.06 28.48
C THR A 361 -5.62 -0.97 27.79
N SER A 362 -5.67 -2.22 28.23
CA SER A 362 -5.09 -3.38 27.56
C SER A 362 -6.18 -4.30 27.04
N THR A 363 -5.95 -4.96 25.89
CA THR A 363 -6.94 -5.84 25.25
C THR A 363 -6.33 -7.21 24.94
N ARG A 364 -7.07 -8.27 25.21
CA ARG A 364 -6.72 -9.67 24.87
C ARG A 364 -7.86 -10.35 24.15
N ARG A 365 -7.54 -11.27 23.25
CA ARG A 365 -8.52 -12.16 22.63
C ARG A 365 -8.79 -13.35 23.52
N VAL A 366 -10.06 -13.68 23.70
CA VAL A 366 -10.54 -14.85 24.46
C VAL A 366 -11.50 -15.62 23.56
N VAL A 367 -11.33 -16.93 23.49
CA VAL A 367 -12.20 -17.82 22.73
C VAL A 367 -13.09 -18.59 23.70
N ARG A 368 -14.40 -18.59 23.44
CA ARG A 368 -15.43 -19.38 24.18
C ARG A 368 -15.96 -20.46 23.25
N GLU A 369 -15.83 -21.73 23.65
CA GLU A 369 -16.22 -22.90 22.87
C GLU A 369 -17.44 -23.61 23.46
#